data_26a2dc2170aaeafb2d9a0370bffcf194
#
_entry.id   26a2dc2170aaeafb2d9a0370bffcf194
#
_cell.length_a   1.000
_cell.length_b   1.000
_cell.length_c   1.000
_cell.angle_alpha   90.00
_cell.angle_beta   90.00
_cell.angle_gamma   90.00
#
_symmetry.space_group_name_H-M   'P 1'
#
loop_
_entity.id
_entity.type
_entity.pdbx_description
1 polymer ?
#
loop_
_entity_poly.entity_id
_entity_poly.type
_entity_poly.pdbx_seq_one_letter_code
_entity_poly.pdbx_strand_id
1 'polypeptide(L)'
;MLLARVAIPGDPGPARVTTDGTFSMRSGTGVMNLRIDGLPPRWFVQSAQLDGVDVTDASFDLMPGRERRLDIALTDRASRLSGTVTDRSARPVPNALVVIFPEDRARWMNPCNLAPRSASCRSIFTTFSRQQGAYEIDALPMSRYRVVAVTSLPRNAWTDPDVLARLWPLASPVSLDDL
;
A
#
# COMPACT_ATOMS: atom_id res chain seq x y z
N MET A 1 0.48 -21.70 10.55
CA MET A 1 0.47 -22.13 9.13
C MET A 1 0.10 -20.93 8.29
N LEU A 2 1.06 -20.38 7.56
CA LEU A 2 0.84 -19.20 6.71
C LEU A 2 0.10 -19.64 5.45
N LEU A 3 -1.13 -19.18 5.26
CA LEU A 3 -1.94 -19.46 4.06
C LEU A 3 -1.89 -18.26 3.08
N ALA A 4 -0.69 -17.73 2.84
CA ALA A 4 -0.55 -16.68 1.85
C ALA A 4 -0.74 -17.23 0.43
N ARG A 5 -1.39 -16.45 -0.43
CA ARG A 5 -1.54 -16.73 -1.87
C ARG A 5 -0.85 -15.62 -2.64
N VAL A 6 0.08 -16.01 -3.48
CA VAL A 6 0.75 -15.09 -4.40
C VAL A 6 0.02 -15.19 -5.75
N ALA A 7 -0.41 -14.07 -6.29
CA ALA A 7 -1.10 -14.02 -7.56
C ALA A 7 -0.53 -12.88 -8.43
N ILE A 8 -0.53 -13.12 -9.73
CA ILE A 8 -0.24 -12.12 -10.75
C ILE A 8 -1.51 -12.00 -11.59
N PRO A 9 -2.09 -10.81 -11.78
CA PRO A 9 -3.29 -10.64 -12.59
C PRO A 9 -3.10 -11.22 -14.00
N GLY A 10 -4.07 -12.04 -14.45
CA GLY A 10 -4.00 -12.73 -15.74
C GLY A 10 -3.43 -14.17 -15.73
N ASP A 11 -3.10 -14.70 -14.55
CA ASP A 11 -2.60 -16.06 -14.36
C ASP A 11 -3.73 -17.07 -14.11
N PRO A 12 -3.53 -18.36 -14.50
CA PRO A 12 -4.50 -19.44 -14.28
C PRO A 12 -4.77 -19.80 -12.82
N GLY A 13 -4.07 -19.23 -11.86
CA GLY A 13 -4.40 -19.38 -10.44
C GLY A 13 -3.30 -18.95 -9.48
N PRO A 14 -3.68 -18.61 -8.23
CA PRO A 14 -2.71 -18.17 -7.23
C PRO A 14 -1.80 -19.33 -6.79
N ALA A 15 -0.51 -19.07 -6.68
CA ALA A 15 0.43 -20.01 -6.08
C ALA A 15 0.14 -20.16 -4.58
N ARG A 16 0.28 -21.39 -4.09
CA ARG A 16 0.25 -21.67 -2.66
C ARG A 16 1.65 -21.69 -2.11
N VAL A 17 1.84 -21.02 -0.99
CA VAL A 17 3.09 -21.07 -0.24
C VAL A 17 3.11 -22.36 0.56
N THR A 18 4.17 -23.14 0.45
CA THR A 18 4.41 -24.38 1.19
C THR A 18 4.84 -24.10 2.62
N THR A 19 4.96 -25.11 3.46
CA THR A 19 5.31 -24.96 4.89
C THR A 19 6.73 -24.46 5.12
N ASP A 20 7.62 -24.65 4.14
CA ASP A 20 9.01 -24.15 4.13
C ASP A 20 9.14 -22.72 3.57
N GLY A 21 8.03 -22.09 3.20
CA GLY A 21 8.01 -20.74 2.68
C GLY A 21 8.27 -20.64 1.17
N THR A 22 8.42 -21.77 0.46
CA THR A 22 8.62 -21.73 -1.00
C THR A 22 7.30 -21.74 -1.75
N PHE A 23 7.32 -21.24 -2.98
CA PHE A 23 6.19 -21.32 -3.90
C PHE A 23 6.69 -21.39 -5.35
N SER A 24 5.86 -21.94 -6.20
CA SER A 24 6.09 -21.94 -7.67
C SER A 24 4.81 -21.55 -8.36
N MET A 25 4.91 -20.72 -9.37
CA MET A 25 3.78 -20.31 -10.20
C MET A 25 4.16 -20.22 -11.66
N ARG A 26 3.18 -20.41 -12.52
CA ARG A 26 3.30 -20.12 -13.94
C ARG A 26 2.59 -18.80 -14.19
N SER A 27 3.24 -17.86 -14.85
CA SER A 27 2.63 -16.59 -15.19
C SER A 27 2.52 -16.41 -16.69
N GLY A 28 1.65 -15.53 -17.11
CA GLY A 28 1.65 -14.98 -18.46
C GLY A 28 2.91 -14.16 -18.74
N THR A 29 2.93 -13.50 -19.87
CA THR A 29 4.03 -12.61 -20.30
C THR A 29 3.53 -11.16 -20.38
N GLY A 30 4.44 -10.21 -20.25
CA GLY A 30 4.15 -8.77 -20.30
C GLY A 30 4.19 -8.10 -18.94
N VAL A 31 3.62 -6.90 -18.88
CA VAL A 31 3.65 -6.06 -17.67
C VAL A 31 2.72 -6.62 -16.60
N MET A 32 3.29 -6.95 -15.45
CA MET A 32 2.60 -7.60 -14.34
C MET A 32 2.74 -6.78 -13.04
N ASN A 33 1.82 -7.02 -12.11
CA ASN A 33 1.86 -6.50 -10.75
C ASN A 33 1.76 -7.66 -9.78
N LEU A 34 2.52 -7.59 -8.70
CA LEU A 34 2.43 -8.58 -7.63
C LEU A 34 1.18 -8.34 -6.78
N ARG A 35 0.45 -9.41 -6.51
CA ARG A 35 -0.66 -9.41 -5.56
C ARG A 35 -0.49 -10.55 -4.56
N ILE A 36 -0.60 -10.25 -3.27
CA ILE A 36 -0.50 -11.23 -2.20
C ILE A 36 -1.77 -11.13 -1.36
N ASP A 37 -2.53 -12.22 -1.33
CA ASP A 37 -3.79 -12.31 -0.60
C ASP A 37 -3.70 -13.37 0.50
N GLY A 38 -4.58 -13.27 1.51
CA GLY A 38 -4.70 -14.28 2.55
C GLY A 38 -3.59 -14.25 3.60
N LEU A 39 -2.89 -13.12 3.74
CA LEU A 39 -1.99 -12.94 4.87
C LEU A 39 -2.76 -12.98 6.20
N PRO A 40 -2.18 -13.53 7.26
CA PRO A 40 -2.76 -13.47 8.60
C PRO A 40 -3.00 -12.01 9.02
N PRO A 41 -3.97 -11.75 9.90
CA PRO A 41 -4.14 -10.41 10.46
C PRO A 41 -2.83 -9.84 11.00
N ARG A 42 -2.53 -8.58 10.70
CA ARG A 42 -1.32 -7.86 11.10
C ARG A 42 -0.02 -8.29 10.40
N TRP A 43 -0.10 -9.15 9.39
CA TRP A 43 1.04 -9.46 8.54
C TRP A 43 0.98 -8.64 7.24
N PHE A 44 2.13 -8.13 6.82
CA PHE A 44 2.28 -7.26 5.64
C PHE A 44 3.44 -7.70 4.79
N VAL A 45 3.39 -7.35 3.52
CA VAL A 45 4.56 -7.47 2.65
C VAL A 45 5.55 -6.36 3.03
N GLN A 46 6.72 -6.71 3.45
CA GLN A 46 7.81 -5.78 3.72
C GLN A 46 8.49 -5.38 2.41
N SER A 47 8.87 -6.37 1.62
CA SER A 47 9.47 -6.17 0.30
C SER A 47 9.18 -7.36 -0.62
N ALA A 48 9.25 -7.12 -1.93
CA ALA A 48 9.26 -8.13 -2.95
C ALA A 48 10.36 -7.82 -3.96
N GLN A 49 11.22 -8.80 -4.27
CA GLN A 49 12.35 -8.65 -5.18
C GLN A 49 12.28 -9.69 -6.28
N LEU A 50 12.28 -9.26 -7.54
CA LEU A 50 12.37 -10.12 -8.71
C LEU A 50 13.82 -10.11 -9.23
N ASP A 51 14.52 -11.23 -9.07
CA ASP A 51 15.97 -11.36 -9.39
C ASP A 51 16.82 -10.25 -8.73
N GLY A 52 16.48 -9.86 -7.48
CA GLY A 52 17.17 -8.82 -6.73
C GLY A 52 16.73 -7.38 -7.02
N VAL A 53 15.79 -7.16 -7.95
CA VAL A 53 15.21 -5.84 -8.23
C VAL A 53 13.93 -5.66 -7.41
N ASP A 54 13.81 -4.55 -6.70
CA ASP A 54 12.62 -4.25 -5.90
C ASP A 54 11.40 -4.02 -6.82
N VAL A 55 10.37 -4.85 -6.62
CA VAL A 55 9.10 -4.80 -7.32
C VAL A 55 7.91 -4.70 -6.35
N THR A 56 8.18 -4.29 -5.12
CA THR A 56 7.18 -4.28 -4.04
C THR A 56 5.92 -3.51 -4.42
N ASP A 57 6.09 -2.33 -4.97
CA ASP A 57 5.00 -1.43 -5.36
C ASP A 57 5.11 -1.02 -6.85
N ALA A 58 5.88 -1.77 -7.63
CA ALA A 58 6.13 -1.47 -9.03
C ALA A 58 5.62 -2.58 -9.94
N SER A 59 5.28 -2.20 -11.17
CA SER A 59 5.04 -3.15 -12.25
C SER A 59 6.37 -3.72 -12.75
N PHE A 60 6.38 -4.96 -13.18
CA PHE A 60 7.53 -5.62 -13.75
C PHE A 60 7.15 -6.38 -15.01
N ASP A 61 8.12 -6.58 -15.91
CA ASP A 61 7.90 -7.27 -17.18
C ASP A 61 8.39 -8.71 -17.11
N LEU A 62 7.55 -9.64 -17.54
CA LEU A 62 7.87 -11.06 -17.62
C LEU A 62 7.97 -11.49 -19.08
N MET A 63 9.17 -11.96 -19.45
CA MET A 63 9.45 -12.50 -20.78
C MET A 63 9.18 -14.00 -20.85
N PRO A 64 8.71 -14.53 -21.98
CA PRO A 64 8.42 -15.94 -22.16
C PRO A 64 9.68 -16.82 -22.02
N GLY A 65 9.49 -18.03 -21.47
CA GLY A 65 10.52 -19.07 -21.42
C GLY A 65 11.68 -18.81 -20.47
N ARG A 66 11.58 -17.83 -19.58
CA ARG A 66 12.61 -17.53 -18.60
C ARG A 66 12.10 -17.76 -17.19
N GLU A 67 12.76 -18.64 -16.46
CA GLU A 67 12.51 -18.81 -15.04
C GLU A 67 13.08 -17.62 -14.28
N ARG A 68 12.28 -17.05 -13.36
CA ARG A 68 12.63 -15.88 -12.55
C ARG A 68 12.45 -16.21 -11.10
N ARG A 69 13.31 -15.63 -10.26
CA ARG A 69 13.22 -15.77 -8.81
C ARG A 69 12.52 -14.56 -8.19
N LEU A 70 11.45 -14.83 -7.45
CA LEU A 70 10.71 -13.82 -6.70
C LEU A 70 10.85 -14.10 -5.21
N ASP A 71 11.57 -13.22 -4.51
CA ASP A 71 11.74 -13.27 -3.07
C ASP A 71 10.78 -12.27 -2.41
N ILE A 72 10.01 -12.73 -1.42
CA ILE A 72 9.01 -11.91 -0.71
C ILE A 72 9.31 -11.94 0.78
N ALA A 73 9.59 -10.78 1.35
CA ALA A 73 9.71 -10.62 2.78
C ALA A 73 8.38 -10.16 3.39
N LEU A 74 7.96 -10.83 4.45
CA LEU A 74 6.77 -10.49 5.22
C LEU A 74 7.16 -9.99 6.61
N THR A 75 6.37 -9.10 7.18
CA THR A 75 6.55 -8.58 8.54
C THR A 75 5.22 -8.50 9.27
N ASP A 76 5.23 -8.70 10.56
CA ASP A 76 4.13 -8.40 11.49
C ASP A 76 4.33 -7.06 12.22
N ARG A 77 5.45 -6.38 11.96
CA ARG A 77 5.75 -5.05 12.48
C ARG A 77 5.08 -4.02 11.60
N ALA A 78 4.00 -3.48 12.09
CA ALA A 78 3.27 -2.41 11.43
C ALA A 78 3.30 -1.15 12.29
N SER A 79 3.56 -0.03 11.64
CA SER A 79 3.49 1.26 12.28
C SER A 79 2.04 1.72 12.41
N ARG A 80 1.77 2.45 13.48
CA ARG A 80 0.51 3.13 13.72
C ARG A 80 0.73 4.63 13.56
N LEU A 81 -0.15 5.27 12.82
CA LEU A 81 -0.20 6.72 12.72
C LEU A 81 -1.48 7.23 13.36
N SER A 82 -1.33 8.14 14.31
CA SER A 82 -2.46 8.81 14.94
C SER A 82 -2.23 10.32 15.00
N GLY A 83 -3.32 11.07 15.06
CA GLY A 83 -3.25 12.53 15.16
C GLY A 83 -4.61 13.14 15.36
N THR A 84 -4.66 14.48 15.31
CA THR A 84 -5.90 15.25 15.43
C THR A 84 -6.02 16.21 14.26
N VAL A 85 -7.18 16.24 13.64
CA VAL A 85 -7.53 17.23 12.62
C VAL A 85 -8.15 18.43 13.30
N THR A 86 -7.55 19.60 13.08
CA THR A 86 -8.05 20.89 13.60
C THR A 86 -8.21 21.90 12.48
N ASP A 87 -9.14 22.85 12.66
CA ASP A 87 -9.26 24.02 11.80
C ASP A 87 -8.19 25.10 12.14
N ARG A 88 -8.22 26.23 11.40
CA ARG A 88 -7.30 27.35 11.62
C ARG A 88 -7.42 28.00 13.01
N SER A 89 -8.52 27.75 13.71
CA SER A 89 -8.78 28.23 15.07
C SER A 89 -8.47 27.16 16.12
N ALA A 90 -7.72 26.11 15.76
CA ALA A 90 -7.38 24.96 16.59
C ALA A 90 -8.60 24.16 17.12
N ARG A 91 -9.78 24.31 16.50
CA ARG A 91 -10.96 23.54 16.88
C ARG A 91 -10.96 22.19 16.17
N PRO A 92 -11.30 21.10 16.88
CA PRO A 92 -11.39 19.76 16.28
C PRO A 92 -12.38 19.71 15.12
N VAL A 93 -11.98 19.06 14.02
CA VAL A 93 -12.83 18.87 12.84
C VAL A 93 -13.21 17.38 12.74
N PRO A 94 -14.46 17.02 13.06
CA PRO A 94 -14.93 15.64 12.89
C PRO A 94 -15.26 15.35 11.41
N ASN A 95 -15.24 14.06 11.07
CA ASN A 95 -15.59 13.53 9.74
C ASN A 95 -14.76 14.12 8.58
N ALA A 96 -13.58 14.66 8.85
CA ALA A 96 -12.64 15.02 7.83
C ALA A 96 -12.01 13.74 7.24
N LEU A 97 -11.90 13.66 5.93
CA LEU A 97 -11.17 12.59 5.25
C LEU A 97 -9.68 12.86 5.40
N VAL A 98 -8.97 11.94 6.06
CA VAL A 98 -7.51 11.95 6.18
C VAL A 98 -6.94 11.06 5.09
N VAL A 99 -6.12 11.63 4.22
CA VAL A 99 -5.44 10.91 3.13
C VAL A 99 -3.96 10.84 3.45
N ILE A 100 -3.41 9.63 3.42
CA ILE A 100 -2.01 9.33 3.66
C ILE A 100 -1.45 8.72 2.38
N PHE A 101 -0.42 9.32 1.81
CA PHE A 101 0.15 8.90 0.54
C PHE A 101 1.67 9.02 0.55
N PRO A 102 2.42 8.20 -0.22
CA PRO A 102 3.88 8.17 -0.18
C PRO A 102 4.49 9.47 -0.73
N GLU A 103 5.65 9.83 -0.19
CA GLU A 103 6.46 10.92 -0.76
C GLU A 103 6.98 10.55 -2.16
N ASP A 104 7.26 9.29 -2.41
CA ASP A 104 7.64 8.81 -3.72
C ASP A 104 6.45 8.85 -4.69
N ARG A 105 6.47 9.79 -5.63
CA ARG A 105 5.41 9.98 -6.62
C ARG A 105 5.26 8.81 -7.59
N ALA A 106 6.31 8.02 -7.83
CA ALA A 106 6.23 6.84 -8.67
C ALA A 106 5.22 5.81 -8.13
N ARG A 107 5.00 5.81 -6.81
CA ARG A 107 4.05 4.93 -6.15
C ARG A 107 2.59 5.37 -6.26
N TRP A 108 2.30 6.59 -6.73
CA TRP A 108 0.92 7.07 -6.88
C TRP A 108 0.20 6.41 -8.04
N MET A 109 0.94 5.97 -9.05
CA MET A 109 0.41 5.33 -10.27
C MET A 109 0.20 3.82 -10.12
N ASN A 110 0.34 3.27 -8.91
CA ASN A 110 0.17 1.84 -8.72
C ASN A 110 -1.28 1.43 -8.96
N PRO A 111 -1.55 0.49 -9.91
CA PRO A 111 -2.89 -0.03 -10.21
C PRO A 111 -3.61 -0.61 -8.99
N CYS A 112 -2.88 -1.01 -7.96
CA CYS A 112 -3.41 -1.46 -6.69
C CYS A 112 -4.25 -0.40 -5.96
N ASN A 113 -4.03 0.88 -6.21
CA ASN A 113 -4.81 1.95 -5.58
C ASN A 113 -6.28 1.92 -6.01
N LEU A 114 -6.60 1.24 -7.12
CA LEU A 114 -7.95 1.06 -7.63
C LEU A 114 -8.70 -0.12 -6.99
N ALA A 115 -8.01 -1.00 -6.28
CA ALA A 115 -8.60 -2.18 -5.62
C ALA A 115 -8.39 -2.10 -4.10
N PRO A 116 -9.32 -1.50 -3.33
CA PRO A 116 -9.18 -1.41 -1.89
C PRO A 116 -9.17 -2.82 -1.27
N ARG A 117 -8.17 -3.11 -0.43
CA ARG A 117 -8.01 -4.29 0.43
C ARG A 117 -7.14 -5.45 -0.07
N SER A 118 -6.31 -5.27 -1.06
CA SER A 118 -5.21 -6.22 -1.25
C SER A 118 -4.07 -5.88 -0.28
N ALA A 119 -3.52 -6.89 0.40
CA ALA A 119 -2.39 -6.71 1.30
C ALA A 119 -1.12 -6.19 0.61
N SER A 120 -1.11 -6.23 -0.72
CA SER A 120 -0.05 -5.68 -1.57
C SER A 120 -0.28 -4.24 -2.02
N CYS A 121 -1.46 -3.65 -1.74
CA CYS A 121 -1.76 -2.26 -2.07
C CYS A 121 -1.38 -1.37 -0.89
N ARG A 122 -0.18 -0.84 -0.91
CA ARG A 122 0.49 -0.23 0.25
C ARG A 122 0.76 1.25 0.11
N SER A 123 0.15 1.90 -0.89
CA SER A 123 0.61 3.25 -1.22
C SER A 123 -0.28 4.34 -0.65
N ILE A 124 -1.60 4.23 -0.76
CA ILE A 124 -2.51 5.29 -0.35
C ILE A 124 -3.51 4.75 0.66
N PHE A 125 -3.59 5.40 1.80
CA PHE A 125 -4.46 5.02 2.90
C PHE A 125 -5.42 6.15 3.21
N THR A 126 -6.62 5.81 3.67
CA THR A 126 -7.61 6.79 4.07
C THR A 126 -8.30 6.38 5.36
N THR A 127 -8.59 7.36 6.19
CA THR A 127 -9.44 7.22 7.38
C THR A 127 -10.26 8.49 7.57
N PHE A 128 -11.21 8.47 8.49
CA PHE A 128 -11.97 9.65 8.87
C PHE A 128 -11.65 10.06 10.29
N SER A 129 -11.59 11.36 10.54
CA SER A 129 -11.48 11.88 11.89
C SER A 129 -12.78 11.63 12.67
N ARG A 130 -12.63 11.27 13.94
CA ARG A 130 -13.73 11.03 14.88
C ARG A 130 -14.24 12.34 15.51
N GLN A 131 -15.19 12.28 16.46
CA GLN A 131 -15.86 13.44 17.04
C GLN A 131 -14.94 14.54 17.56
N GLN A 132 -13.79 14.20 18.13
CA GLN A 132 -12.80 15.18 18.65
C GLN A 132 -11.68 15.45 17.63
N GLY A 133 -11.93 15.24 16.34
CA GLY A 133 -10.92 15.37 15.29
C GLY A 133 -9.85 14.28 15.29
N ALA A 134 -9.86 13.37 16.26
CA ALA A 134 -8.87 12.31 16.37
C ALA A 134 -8.98 11.33 15.19
N TYR A 135 -7.84 10.94 14.63
CA TYR A 135 -7.76 9.87 13.64
C TYR A 135 -6.69 8.88 14.03
N GLU A 136 -6.86 7.68 13.56
CA GLU A 136 -5.91 6.58 13.74
C GLU A 136 -5.96 5.69 12.52
N ILE A 137 -4.80 5.22 12.11
CA ILE A 137 -4.64 4.22 11.07
C ILE A 137 -3.53 3.26 11.47
N ASP A 138 -3.86 1.99 11.43
CA ASP A 138 -2.93 0.90 11.72
C ASP A 138 -2.38 0.33 10.42
N ALA A 139 -1.28 -0.41 10.56
CA ALA A 139 -0.76 -1.23 9.48
C ALA A 139 -0.14 -0.44 8.32
N LEU A 140 0.42 0.71 8.61
CA LEU A 140 1.21 1.45 7.64
C LEU A 140 2.59 0.79 7.48
N PRO A 141 3.01 0.49 6.25
CA PRO A 141 4.38 0.09 5.98
C PRO A 141 5.37 1.19 6.37
N MET A 142 6.56 0.79 6.78
CA MET A 142 7.64 1.74 7.04
C MET A 142 8.01 2.45 5.75
N SER A 143 7.84 3.77 5.72
CA SER A 143 8.11 4.62 4.56
C SER A 143 7.94 6.09 4.93
N ARG A 144 8.27 6.96 3.99
CA ARG A 144 7.97 8.39 4.07
C ARG A 144 6.63 8.68 3.42
N TYR A 145 5.78 9.35 4.16
CA TYR A 145 4.43 9.68 3.74
C TYR A 145 4.15 11.17 3.82
N ARG A 146 3.09 11.56 3.13
CA ARG A 146 2.41 12.83 3.28
C ARG A 146 1.02 12.60 3.84
N VAL A 147 0.60 13.42 4.79
CA VAL A 147 -0.70 13.32 5.46
C VAL A 147 -1.44 14.64 5.28
N VAL A 148 -2.66 14.55 4.79
CA VAL A 148 -3.54 15.72 4.63
C VAL A 148 -4.96 15.37 5.04
N ALA A 149 -5.64 16.32 5.67
CA ALA A 149 -7.06 16.19 5.98
C ALA A 149 -7.86 17.15 5.08
N VAL A 150 -8.95 16.65 4.51
CA VAL A 150 -9.87 17.41 3.66
C VAL A 150 -11.31 17.17 4.11
N THR A 151 -12.15 18.18 4.00
CA THR A 151 -13.57 18.08 4.38
C THR A 151 -14.41 17.37 3.33
N SER A 152 -13.96 17.40 2.08
CA SER A 152 -14.66 16.75 0.96
C SER A 152 -13.70 16.44 -0.18
N LEU A 153 -13.82 15.24 -0.73
CA LEU A 153 -13.26 14.83 -2.03
C LEU A 153 -14.30 13.97 -2.75
N PRO A 154 -14.36 14.02 -4.06
CA PRO A 154 -15.13 13.03 -4.83
C PRO A 154 -14.70 11.60 -4.47
N ARG A 155 -15.65 10.66 -4.58
CA ARG A 155 -15.35 9.25 -4.27
C ARG A 155 -14.14 8.76 -5.08
N ASN A 156 -13.19 8.16 -4.40
CA ASN A 156 -11.94 7.63 -4.98
C ASN A 156 -11.01 8.68 -5.65
N ALA A 157 -11.26 9.97 -5.49
CA ALA A 157 -10.40 11.00 -6.07
C ALA A 157 -8.95 10.95 -5.51
N TRP A 158 -8.75 10.39 -4.33
CA TRP A 158 -7.40 10.18 -3.77
C TRP A 158 -6.57 9.13 -4.51
N THR A 159 -7.15 8.37 -5.46
CA THR A 159 -6.39 7.47 -6.33
C THR A 159 -5.85 8.15 -7.59
N ASP A 160 -6.25 9.39 -7.84
CA ASP A 160 -5.84 10.19 -8.99
C ASP A 160 -4.54 10.94 -8.64
N PRO A 161 -3.43 10.68 -9.38
CA PRO A 161 -2.16 11.37 -9.17
C PRO A 161 -2.24 12.89 -9.27
N ASP A 162 -3.12 13.45 -10.12
CA ASP A 162 -3.30 14.88 -10.26
C ASP A 162 -3.97 15.49 -9.02
N VAL A 163 -4.86 14.74 -8.38
CA VAL A 163 -5.45 15.15 -7.09
C VAL A 163 -4.38 15.12 -6.00
N LEU A 164 -3.57 14.07 -5.93
CA LEU A 164 -2.47 13.98 -4.96
C LEU A 164 -1.44 15.10 -5.16
N ALA A 165 -1.14 15.47 -6.41
CA ALA A 165 -0.26 16.59 -6.71
C ALA A 165 -0.80 17.93 -6.18
N ARG A 166 -2.12 18.13 -6.23
CA ARG A 166 -2.77 19.33 -5.65
C ARG A 166 -2.80 19.28 -4.13
N LEU A 167 -2.89 18.11 -3.53
CA LEU A 167 -2.87 17.94 -2.07
C LEU A 167 -1.46 18.05 -1.49
N TRP A 168 -0.44 17.77 -2.28
CA TRP A 168 0.96 17.75 -1.85
C TRP A 168 1.42 18.99 -1.07
N PRO A 169 1.20 20.25 -1.53
CA PRO A 169 1.65 21.43 -0.80
C PRO A 169 0.90 21.66 0.51
N LEU A 170 -0.26 21.02 0.69
CA LEU A 170 -1.08 21.13 1.89
C LEU A 170 -0.79 20.01 2.90
N ALA A 171 -0.03 18.99 2.50
CA ALA A 171 0.19 17.80 3.26
C ALA A 171 1.46 17.91 4.13
N SER A 172 1.37 17.46 5.37
CA SER A 172 2.49 17.39 6.32
C SER A 172 3.31 16.13 6.05
N PRO A 173 4.66 16.21 6.07
CA PRO A 173 5.50 15.03 5.96
C PRO A 173 5.48 14.21 7.24
N VAL A 174 5.50 12.89 7.09
CA VAL A 174 5.60 11.92 8.18
C VAL A 174 6.56 10.81 7.76
N SER A 175 7.56 10.53 8.58
CA SER A 175 8.47 9.39 8.41
C SER A 175 8.08 8.30 9.40
N LEU A 176 7.91 7.09 8.87
CA LEU A 176 7.69 5.87 9.64
C LEU A 176 8.91 4.96 9.42
N ASP A 177 10.07 5.43 9.88
CA ASP A 177 11.32 4.69 9.81
C ASP A 177 11.45 3.76 11.01
N ASP A 178 12.30 2.73 10.93
CA ASP A 178 12.66 1.89 12.09
C ASP A 178 13.27 2.78 13.18
N LEU A 179 12.64 2.79 14.35
CA LEU A 179 13.24 3.27 15.59
C LEU A 179 14.10 2.20 16.20
#